data_2a7ec659e4229ee8e458951e0e839a9e
#
_entry.id   2a7ec659e4229ee8e458951e0e839a9e
#
_cell.length_a   1.000
_cell.length_b   1.000
_cell.length_c   1.000
_cell.angle_alpha   90.00
_cell.angle_beta   90.00
_cell.angle_gamma   90.00
#
_symmetry.space_group_name_H-M   'P 1'
#
loop_
_entity.id
_entity.type
_entity.pdbx_description
1 polymer ?
#
loop_
_entity_poly.entity_id
_entity_poly.type
_entity_poly.pdbx_seq_one_letter_code
_entity_poly.pdbx_strand_id
1 'polypeptide(L)'
;GSDNINRYADEWVGGVLRDTYEVTLNRVPLTDTVEAVNKVVSEVQAGLTAGGSIDLIWINGENFRTMKQGNLLYGAFTDKLPAMEYYDLSNPAVLSDFGLPIDGYEAPYTGAYYVMAMNGDRVQQPPQSFDELLAWAKANPGRFAYVAPPAFDGSRFLLTALYGVTGGYEQYAGAEFKETLWNEKSSLVFDYLKELEPYLWRSGETYPPTANRLTELFANGEIWMMPIFVSTIAEGLASGLLPSSTQAFSLPGVSLNDPSFTTIPINASNPAGAMILANILSSPEGQLQKFKPDVWGDPPLLDVQKVPAELQPEFAAVESRYGVPIKDLSRDTVPVVNAEYTIRLEQAWETQIP
;
A
#
# COMPACT_ATOMS: atom_id res chain seq x y z
N GLY A 1 14.64 -1.80 -2.84
CA GLY A 1 13.55 -2.16 -3.75
C GLY A 1 13.87 -3.42 -4.54
N SER A 2 12.87 -4.05 -5.15
CA SER A 2 13.08 -5.17 -6.07
C SER A 2 13.81 -4.71 -7.35
N ASP A 3 14.35 -5.66 -8.13
CA ASP A 3 15.03 -5.36 -9.40
C ASP A 3 14.08 -4.62 -10.38
N ASN A 4 12.78 -4.90 -10.34
CA ASN A 4 11.77 -4.24 -11.15
C ASN A 4 11.62 -2.76 -10.81
N ILE A 5 11.52 -2.44 -9.50
CA ILE A 5 11.46 -1.06 -9.01
C ILE A 5 12.73 -0.31 -9.38
N ASN A 6 13.88 -0.97 -9.21
CA ASN A 6 15.17 -0.39 -9.55
C ASN A 6 15.26 -0.06 -11.05
N ARG A 7 14.84 -0.97 -11.94
CA ARG A 7 14.80 -0.71 -13.39
C ARG A 7 13.83 0.40 -13.77
N TYR A 8 12.64 0.43 -13.18
CA TYR A 8 11.69 1.53 -13.40
C TYR A 8 12.33 2.88 -13.05
N ALA A 9 12.96 2.99 -11.89
CA ALA A 9 13.58 4.23 -11.43
C ALA A 9 14.83 4.60 -12.26
N ASP A 10 15.76 3.65 -12.45
CA ASP A 10 17.06 3.95 -13.06
C ASP A 10 16.97 4.07 -14.59
N GLU A 11 16.22 3.19 -15.25
CA GLU A 11 16.16 3.18 -16.72
C GLU A 11 15.08 4.14 -17.25
N TRP A 12 13.83 4.00 -16.82
CA TRP A 12 12.76 4.81 -17.37
C TRP A 12 12.73 6.22 -16.78
N VAL A 13 12.63 6.36 -15.45
CA VAL A 13 12.54 7.69 -14.80
C VAL A 13 13.83 8.47 -15.02
N GLY A 14 14.99 7.83 -14.82
CA GLY A 14 16.30 8.43 -15.05
C GLY A 14 16.52 8.82 -16.51
N GLY A 15 15.97 8.03 -17.46
CA GLY A 15 15.94 8.37 -18.89
C GLY A 15 15.13 9.64 -19.17
N VAL A 16 13.90 9.71 -18.69
CA VAL A 16 13.01 10.89 -18.86
C VAL A 16 13.65 12.14 -18.27
N LEU A 17 14.20 12.05 -17.04
CA LEU A 17 14.88 13.17 -16.40
C LEU A 17 16.05 13.71 -17.22
N ARG A 18 16.92 12.81 -17.68
CA ARG A 18 18.10 13.18 -18.46
C ARG A 18 17.74 13.75 -19.83
N ASP A 19 16.86 13.07 -20.56
CA ASP A 19 16.60 13.36 -21.97
C ASP A 19 15.66 14.56 -22.16
N THR A 20 14.81 14.86 -21.17
CA THR A 20 13.82 15.96 -21.23
C THR A 20 14.23 17.17 -20.42
N TYR A 21 14.89 16.96 -19.27
CA TYR A 21 15.15 18.02 -18.30
C TYR A 21 16.62 18.26 -18.02
N GLU A 22 17.53 17.49 -18.61
CA GLU A 22 18.99 17.54 -18.37
C GLU A 22 19.34 17.31 -16.87
N VAL A 23 18.49 16.57 -16.14
CA VAL A 23 18.65 16.22 -14.72
C VAL A 23 19.16 14.79 -14.59
N THR A 24 20.17 14.60 -13.76
CA THR A 24 20.70 13.26 -13.43
C THR A 24 20.03 12.74 -12.16
N LEU A 25 19.45 11.55 -12.24
CA LEU A 25 18.93 10.83 -11.08
C LEU A 25 20.06 10.05 -10.39
N ASN A 26 20.34 10.39 -9.15
CA ASN A 26 21.24 9.63 -8.28
C ASN A 26 20.38 8.88 -7.24
N ARG A 27 19.98 7.64 -7.55
CA ARG A 27 19.21 6.83 -6.63
C ARG A 27 20.11 6.23 -5.54
N VAL A 28 19.73 6.44 -4.29
CA VAL A 28 20.40 5.88 -3.12
C VAL A 28 19.58 4.69 -2.60
N PRO A 29 20.08 3.45 -2.70
CA PRO A 29 19.38 2.30 -2.14
C PRO A 29 19.43 2.35 -0.61
N LEU A 30 18.28 2.11 0.04
CA LEU A 30 18.12 2.05 1.48
C LEU A 30 17.53 0.69 1.86
N THR A 31 17.83 0.23 3.06
CA THR A 31 17.17 -0.92 3.65
C THR A 31 15.80 -0.52 4.20
N ASP A 32 15.72 0.69 4.80
CA ASP A 32 14.52 1.27 5.36
C ASP A 32 14.50 2.79 5.15
N THR A 33 13.32 3.37 4.92
CA THR A 33 13.13 4.82 4.73
C THR A 33 13.58 5.64 5.94
N VAL A 34 13.53 5.08 7.15
CA VAL A 34 14.00 5.73 8.37
C VAL A 34 15.48 6.15 8.29
N GLU A 35 16.29 5.46 7.49
CA GLU A 35 17.70 5.84 7.26
C GLU A 35 17.81 7.22 6.59
N ALA A 36 16.96 7.49 5.58
CA ALA A 36 16.91 8.80 4.94
C ALA A 36 16.41 9.88 5.90
N VAL A 37 15.36 9.59 6.68
CA VAL A 37 14.84 10.51 7.70
C VAL A 37 15.91 10.87 8.71
N ASN A 38 16.61 9.88 9.27
CA ASN A 38 17.69 10.09 10.25
C ASN A 38 18.84 10.88 9.63
N LYS A 39 19.13 10.71 8.36
CA LYS A 39 20.15 11.48 7.65
C LYS A 39 19.77 12.96 7.59
N VAL A 40 18.52 13.28 7.18
CA VAL A 40 18.01 14.65 7.16
C VAL A 40 18.04 15.27 8.56
N VAL A 41 17.56 14.54 9.59
CA VAL A 41 17.59 14.98 10.98
C VAL A 41 19.01 15.37 11.39
N SER A 42 19.98 14.48 11.12
CA SER A 42 21.38 14.68 11.49
C SER A 42 22.00 15.89 10.78
N GLU A 43 21.72 16.08 9.50
CA GLU A 43 22.20 17.21 8.70
C GLU A 43 21.64 18.55 9.21
N VAL A 44 20.33 18.60 9.47
CA VAL A 44 19.68 19.81 9.97
C VAL A 44 20.16 20.15 11.40
N GLN A 45 20.33 19.15 12.28
CA GLN A 45 20.89 19.34 13.61
C GLN A 45 22.35 19.83 13.59
N ALA A 46 23.11 19.42 12.57
CA ALA A 46 24.46 19.93 12.33
C ALA A 46 24.48 21.34 11.72
N GLY A 47 23.33 21.97 11.52
CA GLY A 47 23.20 23.32 10.95
C GLY A 47 23.18 23.39 9.43
N LEU A 48 23.08 22.25 8.72
CA LEU A 48 22.98 22.22 7.25
C LEU A 48 21.52 22.51 6.83
N THR A 49 21.20 23.78 6.66
CA THR A 49 19.84 24.27 6.30
C THR A 49 19.60 24.31 4.78
N ALA A 50 20.62 24.07 3.96
CA ALA A 50 20.54 23.97 2.51
C ALA A 50 21.69 23.10 2.02
N GLY A 51 21.56 22.50 0.82
CA GLY A 51 22.61 21.65 0.24
C GLY A 51 22.75 20.29 0.94
N GLY A 52 21.64 19.78 1.46
CA GLY A 52 21.57 18.43 2.01
C GLY A 52 21.83 17.36 0.97
N SER A 53 22.06 16.15 1.43
CA SER A 53 22.46 15.02 0.58
C SER A 53 21.29 14.30 -0.09
N ILE A 54 20.03 14.66 0.24
CA ILE A 54 18.81 14.04 -0.25
C ILE A 54 17.88 15.11 -0.78
N ASP A 55 17.39 14.93 -2.01
CA ASP A 55 16.47 15.87 -2.66
C ASP A 55 15.02 15.39 -2.64
N LEU A 56 14.80 14.07 -2.73
CA LEU A 56 13.46 13.46 -2.68
C LEU A 56 13.52 12.14 -1.91
N ILE A 57 12.51 11.87 -1.10
CA ILE A 57 12.35 10.63 -0.34
C ILE A 57 11.05 9.95 -0.75
N TRP A 58 11.08 8.66 -1.06
CA TRP A 58 9.90 7.81 -1.04
C TRP A 58 9.54 7.50 0.41
N ILE A 59 8.35 7.90 0.85
CA ILE A 59 7.99 7.97 2.27
C ILE A 59 6.54 7.56 2.50
N ASN A 60 6.24 7.11 3.71
CA ASN A 60 4.89 6.93 4.22
C ASN A 60 4.87 6.86 5.75
N GLY A 61 3.68 6.98 6.32
CA GLY A 61 3.34 6.69 7.70
C GLY A 61 4.14 7.47 8.75
N GLU A 62 4.84 6.73 9.60
CA GLU A 62 5.58 7.31 10.73
C GLU A 62 6.75 8.18 10.29
N ASN A 63 7.36 7.84 9.16
CA ASN A 63 8.47 8.61 8.60
C ASN A 63 8.00 10.01 8.20
N PHE A 64 6.86 10.11 7.50
CA PHE A 64 6.26 11.40 7.17
C PHE A 64 5.85 12.18 8.41
N ARG A 65 5.19 11.52 9.38
CA ARG A 65 4.82 12.13 10.66
C ARG A 65 6.04 12.73 11.36
N THR A 66 7.13 11.97 11.45
CA THR A 66 8.40 12.41 12.06
C THR A 66 8.95 13.66 11.37
N MET A 67 9.00 13.64 10.04
CA MET A 67 9.51 14.79 9.28
C MET A 67 8.60 16.00 9.39
N LYS A 68 7.27 15.82 9.36
CA LYS A 68 6.30 16.93 9.45
C LYS A 68 6.33 17.57 10.83
N GLN A 69 6.30 16.78 11.89
CA GLN A 69 6.37 17.28 13.28
C GLN A 69 7.72 17.92 13.61
N GLY A 70 8.81 17.41 13.03
CA GLY A 70 10.15 17.97 13.15
C GLY A 70 10.41 19.22 12.32
N ASN A 71 9.45 19.71 11.53
CA ASN A 71 9.63 20.79 10.53
C ASN A 71 10.81 20.52 9.59
N LEU A 72 10.94 19.28 9.12
CA LEU A 72 12.02 18.81 8.25
C LEU A 72 11.63 18.73 6.78
N LEU A 73 10.45 19.23 6.41
CA LEU A 73 9.92 19.24 5.04
C LEU A 73 10.13 20.62 4.39
N TYR A 74 10.38 20.61 3.07
CA TYR A 74 10.57 21.81 2.26
C TYR A 74 9.37 22.78 2.31
N GLY A 75 8.16 22.23 2.44
CA GLY A 75 6.91 22.95 2.42
C GLY A 75 5.91 22.32 1.44
N ALA A 76 4.74 22.91 1.32
CA ALA A 76 3.75 22.49 0.33
C ALA A 76 4.25 22.78 -1.09
N PHE A 77 4.21 21.77 -1.96
CA PHE A 77 4.71 21.86 -3.34
C PHE A 77 3.79 21.19 -4.37
N THR A 78 2.81 20.40 -3.94
CA THR A 78 1.99 19.61 -4.87
C THR A 78 1.11 20.46 -5.77
N ASP A 79 0.72 21.65 -5.33
CA ASP A 79 0.00 22.66 -6.14
C ASP A 79 0.80 23.15 -7.36
N LYS A 80 2.12 22.92 -7.36
CA LYS A 80 3.02 23.25 -8.47
C LYS A 80 3.22 22.10 -9.45
N LEU A 81 2.68 20.91 -9.15
CA LEU A 81 2.84 19.72 -9.98
C LEU A 81 1.66 19.58 -10.94
N PRO A 82 1.86 19.72 -12.27
CA PRO A 82 0.80 19.49 -13.26
C PRO A 82 0.10 18.15 -13.12
N ALA A 83 0.83 17.09 -12.70
CA ALA A 83 0.28 15.76 -12.54
C ALA A 83 -0.88 15.67 -11.52
N MET A 84 -1.00 16.63 -10.60
CA MET A 84 -2.05 16.59 -9.57
C MET A 84 -3.47 16.78 -10.13
N GLU A 85 -3.62 17.29 -11.34
CA GLU A 85 -4.93 17.40 -12.00
C GLU A 85 -5.57 16.03 -12.30
N TYR A 86 -4.77 14.96 -12.36
CA TYR A 86 -5.21 13.61 -12.66
C TYR A 86 -5.63 12.82 -11.41
N TYR A 87 -5.54 13.42 -10.23
CA TYR A 87 -5.91 12.75 -8.97
C TYR A 87 -7.31 13.17 -8.51
N ASP A 88 -7.98 12.28 -7.80
CA ASP A 88 -9.20 12.61 -7.08
C ASP A 88 -8.84 13.19 -5.70
N LEU A 89 -8.82 14.52 -5.63
CA LEU A 89 -8.52 15.24 -4.39
C LEU A 89 -9.68 15.23 -3.38
N SER A 90 -10.74 14.44 -3.60
CA SER A 90 -11.76 14.13 -2.59
C SER A 90 -11.52 12.77 -1.93
N ASN A 91 -10.63 11.95 -2.49
CA ASN A 91 -10.30 10.63 -1.95
C ASN A 91 -9.35 10.76 -0.74
N PRO A 92 -9.76 10.32 0.47
CA PRO A 92 -8.92 10.40 1.67
C PRO A 92 -7.57 9.69 1.53
N ALA A 93 -7.49 8.61 0.73
CA ALA A 93 -6.23 7.90 0.48
C ALA A 93 -5.21 8.72 -0.32
N VAL A 94 -5.65 9.75 -1.05
CA VAL A 94 -4.76 10.69 -1.77
C VAL A 94 -4.34 11.86 -0.88
N LEU A 95 -5.15 12.17 0.14
CA LEU A 95 -4.99 13.38 0.96
C LEU A 95 -4.44 13.14 2.36
N SER A 96 -4.23 11.89 2.74
CA SER A 96 -3.69 11.56 4.06
C SER A 96 -2.72 10.40 4.00
N ASP A 97 -1.66 10.48 4.81
CA ASP A 97 -0.72 9.40 5.04
C ASP A 97 -0.87 8.91 6.49
N PHE A 98 -1.27 7.66 6.64
CA PHE A 98 -1.64 7.03 7.92
C PHE A 98 -2.51 7.95 8.80
N GLY A 99 -3.55 8.52 8.18
CA GLY A 99 -4.50 9.42 8.83
C GLY A 99 -3.99 10.85 9.07
N LEU A 100 -2.72 11.15 8.81
CA LEU A 100 -2.17 12.49 8.89
C LEU A 100 -2.39 13.22 7.56
N PRO A 101 -3.06 14.40 7.55
CA PRO A 101 -3.21 15.18 6.31
C PRO A 101 -1.85 15.50 5.68
N ILE A 102 -1.73 15.29 4.37
CA ILE A 102 -0.49 15.56 3.63
C ILE A 102 -0.24 17.08 3.44
N ASP A 103 -1.29 17.90 3.40
CA ASP A 103 -1.24 19.38 3.29
C ASP A 103 -0.33 19.87 2.15
N GLY A 104 -0.23 19.08 1.07
CA GLY A 104 0.63 19.40 -0.07
C GLY A 104 2.13 19.18 0.13
N TYR A 105 2.55 18.58 1.24
CA TYR A 105 3.96 18.23 1.53
C TYR A 105 4.40 16.91 0.90
N GLU A 106 3.47 16.14 0.39
CA GLU A 106 3.71 14.85 -0.25
C GLU A 106 2.99 14.77 -1.59
N ALA A 107 3.67 14.20 -2.59
CA ALA A 107 3.08 13.88 -3.88
C ALA A 107 2.74 12.39 -3.97
N PRO A 108 1.54 11.99 -4.44
CA PRO A 108 1.15 10.59 -4.59
C PRO A 108 2.10 9.84 -5.53
N TYR A 109 2.48 8.62 -5.14
CA TYR A 109 3.43 7.83 -5.92
C TYR A 109 2.90 6.42 -6.24
N THR A 110 2.53 5.63 -5.23
CA THR A 110 2.08 4.25 -5.44
C THR A 110 0.65 4.05 -4.93
N GLY A 111 -0.10 3.15 -5.58
CA GLY A 111 -1.39 2.68 -5.09
C GLY A 111 -1.28 1.22 -4.67
N ALA A 112 -1.23 0.93 -3.39
CA ALA A 112 -1.09 -0.42 -2.88
C ALA A 112 -2.43 -0.91 -2.31
N TYR A 113 -3.13 -1.75 -3.06
CA TYR A 113 -4.42 -2.31 -2.63
C TYR A 113 -4.22 -3.67 -1.97
N TYR A 114 -4.56 -3.75 -0.67
CA TYR A 114 -4.59 -5.00 0.08
C TYR A 114 -6.01 -5.54 0.08
N VAL A 115 -6.20 -6.66 -0.58
CA VAL A 115 -7.49 -7.25 -0.93
C VAL A 115 -7.50 -8.75 -0.65
N MET A 116 -8.55 -9.43 -1.06
CA MET A 116 -8.64 -10.88 -1.02
C MET A 116 -8.36 -11.47 -2.40
N ALA A 117 -7.55 -12.54 -2.45
CA ALA A 117 -7.43 -13.42 -3.60
C ALA A 117 -8.20 -14.71 -3.36
N MET A 118 -8.90 -15.21 -4.40
CA MET A 118 -9.60 -16.49 -4.36
C MET A 118 -9.30 -17.34 -5.59
N ASN A 119 -9.35 -18.65 -5.44
CA ASN A 119 -9.34 -19.60 -6.54
C ASN A 119 -10.76 -19.73 -7.11
N GLY A 120 -11.02 -19.18 -8.29
CA GLY A 120 -12.35 -19.14 -8.92
C GLY A 120 -12.91 -20.53 -9.31
N ASP A 121 -12.06 -21.57 -9.41
CA ASP A 121 -12.53 -22.94 -9.62
C ASP A 121 -13.09 -23.57 -8.33
N ARG A 122 -12.75 -23.00 -7.17
CA ARG A 122 -13.12 -23.53 -5.85
C ARG A 122 -14.11 -22.65 -5.10
N VAL A 123 -14.01 -21.34 -5.28
CA VAL A 123 -14.84 -20.33 -4.58
C VAL A 123 -15.76 -19.67 -5.61
N GLN A 124 -17.06 -20.01 -5.55
CA GLN A 124 -18.03 -19.48 -6.49
C GLN A 124 -18.66 -18.14 -6.04
N GLN A 125 -18.72 -17.95 -4.75
CA GLN A 125 -19.28 -16.74 -4.13
C GLN A 125 -18.30 -16.24 -3.06
N PRO A 126 -17.59 -15.14 -3.33
CA PRO A 126 -16.70 -14.55 -2.36
C PRO A 126 -17.47 -13.91 -1.20
N PRO A 127 -16.97 -14.01 0.05
CA PRO A 127 -17.54 -13.29 1.18
C PRO A 127 -17.51 -11.78 0.96
N GLN A 128 -18.52 -11.07 1.46
CA GLN A 128 -18.62 -9.62 1.35
C GLN A 128 -18.40 -8.91 2.71
N SER A 129 -18.20 -9.68 3.77
CA SER A 129 -17.95 -9.18 5.14
C SER A 129 -17.09 -10.16 5.93
N PHE A 130 -16.60 -9.73 7.10
CA PHE A 130 -15.88 -10.61 8.02
C PHE A 130 -16.78 -11.72 8.59
N ASP A 131 -18.08 -11.45 8.82
CA ASP A 131 -19.02 -12.49 9.23
C ASP A 131 -19.19 -13.55 8.15
N GLU A 132 -19.28 -13.16 6.88
CA GLU A 132 -19.35 -14.09 5.76
C GLU A 132 -18.03 -14.83 5.55
N LEU A 133 -16.87 -14.18 5.78
CA LEU A 133 -15.56 -14.83 5.75
C LEU A 133 -15.47 -15.94 6.81
N LEU A 134 -15.92 -15.66 8.03
CA LEU A 134 -15.98 -16.66 9.10
C LEU A 134 -16.92 -17.82 8.75
N ALA A 135 -18.10 -17.52 8.23
CA ALA A 135 -19.05 -18.54 7.79
C ALA A 135 -18.46 -19.39 6.64
N TRP A 136 -17.78 -18.76 5.70
CA TRP A 136 -17.09 -19.46 4.61
C TRP A 136 -15.95 -20.34 5.13
N ALA A 137 -15.12 -19.85 6.06
CA ALA A 137 -14.03 -20.63 6.66
C ALA A 137 -14.54 -21.83 7.43
N LYS A 138 -15.64 -21.70 8.17
CA LYS A 138 -16.34 -22.83 8.85
C LYS A 138 -16.83 -23.90 7.87
N ALA A 139 -17.33 -23.48 6.70
CA ALA A 139 -17.76 -24.39 5.65
C ALA A 139 -16.60 -25.04 4.88
N ASN A 140 -15.41 -24.40 4.89
CA ASN A 140 -14.22 -24.83 4.16
C ASN A 140 -12.98 -24.85 5.07
N PRO A 141 -12.95 -25.69 6.12
CA PRO A 141 -11.88 -25.67 7.10
C PRO A 141 -10.52 -25.99 6.47
N GLY A 142 -9.51 -25.22 6.88
CA GLY A 142 -8.15 -25.34 6.37
C GLY A 142 -7.92 -24.67 5.00
N ARG A 143 -8.90 -23.95 4.44
CA ARG A 143 -8.79 -23.35 3.10
C ARG A 143 -8.56 -21.83 3.09
N PHE A 144 -8.36 -21.25 4.25
CA PHE A 144 -7.98 -19.85 4.44
C PHE A 144 -6.74 -19.76 5.33
N ALA A 145 -5.86 -18.82 5.02
CA ALA A 145 -4.73 -18.43 5.85
C ALA A 145 -4.41 -16.96 5.65
N TYR A 146 -3.72 -16.39 6.62
CA TYR A 146 -3.11 -15.06 6.52
C TYR A 146 -1.67 -15.10 7.05
N VAL A 147 -0.86 -14.10 6.72
CA VAL A 147 0.54 -14.01 7.15
C VAL A 147 0.60 -13.70 8.65
N ALA A 148 1.54 -14.31 9.36
CA ALA A 148 1.77 -14.03 10.78
C ALA A 148 2.19 -12.55 10.98
N PRO A 149 1.51 -11.75 11.83
CA PRO A 149 2.09 -10.50 12.33
C PRO A 149 3.37 -10.76 13.12
N PRO A 150 4.31 -9.82 13.22
CA PRO A 150 4.27 -8.45 12.71
C PRO A 150 4.75 -8.30 11.26
N ALA A 151 4.81 -9.39 10.47
CA ALA A 151 5.10 -9.25 9.05
C ALA A 151 4.08 -8.33 8.38
N PHE A 152 4.52 -7.50 7.42
CA PHE A 152 3.74 -6.41 6.83
C PHE A 152 2.34 -6.83 6.38
N ASP A 153 2.23 -7.92 5.61
CA ASP A 153 0.92 -8.44 5.16
C ASP A 153 0.02 -8.91 6.32
N GLY A 154 0.62 -9.49 7.36
CA GLY A 154 -0.11 -9.89 8.56
C GLY A 154 -0.69 -8.69 9.30
N SER A 155 0.08 -7.64 9.46
CA SER A 155 -0.35 -6.37 10.06
C SER A 155 -1.49 -5.72 9.26
N ARG A 156 -1.45 -5.82 7.93
CA ARG A 156 -2.54 -5.33 7.07
C ARG A 156 -3.81 -6.15 7.24
N PHE A 157 -3.71 -7.46 7.40
CA PHE A 157 -4.88 -8.29 7.71
C PHE A 157 -5.50 -7.93 9.08
N LEU A 158 -4.69 -7.71 10.12
CA LEU A 158 -5.21 -7.26 11.41
C LEU A 158 -5.95 -5.93 11.32
N LEU A 159 -5.44 -4.99 10.51
CA LEU A 159 -6.09 -3.71 10.31
C LEU A 159 -7.43 -3.85 9.56
N THR A 160 -7.48 -4.73 8.53
CA THR A 160 -8.76 -5.05 7.87
C THR A 160 -9.75 -5.72 8.83
N ALA A 161 -9.26 -6.60 9.72
CA ALA A 161 -10.09 -7.21 10.75
C ALA A 161 -10.63 -6.16 11.73
N LEU A 162 -9.79 -5.19 12.16
CA LEU A 162 -10.26 -4.09 13.00
C LEU A 162 -11.44 -3.37 12.36
N TYR A 163 -11.34 -2.99 11.08
CA TYR A 163 -12.44 -2.30 10.39
C TYR A 163 -13.67 -3.20 10.23
N GLY A 164 -13.46 -4.43 9.80
CA GLY A 164 -14.53 -5.36 9.46
C GLY A 164 -15.40 -5.80 10.63
N VAL A 165 -14.80 -5.99 11.81
CA VAL A 165 -15.54 -6.50 12.98
C VAL A 165 -16.00 -5.40 13.94
N THR A 166 -15.50 -4.16 13.78
CA THR A 166 -15.84 -3.08 14.72
C THR A 166 -16.72 -1.99 14.14
N GLY A 167 -17.11 -2.09 12.86
CA GLY A 167 -18.09 -1.22 12.23
C GLY A 167 -17.53 -0.12 11.32
N GLY A 168 -16.38 -0.39 10.65
CA GLY A 168 -15.81 0.44 9.60
C GLY A 168 -14.61 1.29 10.04
N TYR A 169 -13.87 1.80 9.04
CA TYR A 169 -12.64 2.56 9.26
C TYR A 169 -12.90 3.99 9.73
N GLU A 170 -14.04 4.58 9.41
CA GLU A 170 -14.36 6.01 9.63
C GLU A 170 -14.22 6.41 11.10
N GLN A 171 -14.54 5.51 12.02
CA GLN A 171 -14.40 5.77 13.45
C GLN A 171 -12.93 5.89 13.89
N TYR A 172 -12.00 5.30 13.14
CA TYR A 172 -10.54 5.34 13.39
C TYR A 172 -9.85 6.45 12.61
N ALA A 173 -10.51 7.04 11.62
CA ALA A 173 -9.94 8.07 10.75
C ALA A 173 -9.46 9.28 11.55
N GLY A 174 -8.38 9.91 11.05
CA GLY A 174 -7.72 11.07 11.62
C GLY A 174 -6.31 10.79 12.11
N ALA A 175 -5.60 11.89 12.41
CA ALA A 175 -4.17 11.85 12.75
C ALA A 175 -3.88 11.26 14.14
N GLU A 176 -4.87 11.30 15.05
CA GLU A 176 -4.67 10.91 16.44
C GLU A 176 -5.18 9.51 16.72
N PHE A 177 -4.42 8.76 17.53
CA PHE A 177 -4.89 7.50 18.09
C PHE A 177 -5.98 7.75 19.14
N LYS A 178 -7.09 6.99 19.06
CA LYS A 178 -8.25 7.16 19.93
C LYS A 178 -8.26 6.07 21.02
N GLU A 179 -7.62 6.33 22.13
CA GLU A 179 -7.44 5.38 23.26
C GLU A 179 -8.77 4.79 23.76
N THR A 180 -9.80 5.63 23.92
CA THR A 180 -11.12 5.17 24.37
C THR A 180 -11.73 4.17 23.39
N LEU A 181 -11.69 4.48 22.09
CA LEU A 181 -12.22 3.63 21.04
C LEU A 181 -11.46 2.29 20.98
N TRP A 182 -10.12 2.33 21.13
CA TRP A 182 -9.31 1.13 21.21
C TRP A 182 -9.74 0.23 22.35
N ASN A 183 -9.86 0.78 23.56
CA ASN A 183 -10.26 0.03 24.76
C ASN A 183 -11.67 -0.58 24.66
N GLU A 184 -12.57 0.08 23.94
CA GLU A 184 -13.94 -0.41 23.73
C GLU A 184 -14.05 -1.49 22.64
N LYS A 185 -13.19 -1.45 21.62
CA LYS A 185 -13.38 -2.22 20.38
C LYS A 185 -12.34 -3.30 20.13
N SER A 186 -11.11 -3.18 20.66
CA SER A 186 -10.01 -4.07 20.32
C SER A 186 -10.28 -5.54 20.65
N SER A 187 -11.00 -5.82 21.76
CA SER A 187 -11.34 -7.19 22.14
C SER A 187 -12.15 -7.92 21.05
N LEU A 188 -13.01 -7.21 20.33
CA LEU A 188 -13.84 -7.79 19.26
C LEU A 188 -12.99 -8.40 18.15
N VAL A 189 -11.83 -7.79 17.85
CA VAL A 189 -10.89 -8.29 16.84
C VAL A 189 -10.36 -9.66 17.26
N PHE A 190 -9.90 -9.77 18.51
CA PHE A 190 -9.27 -10.99 19.01
C PHE A 190 -10.31 -12.09 19.29
N ASP A 191 -11.51 -11.73 19.72
CA ASP A 191 -12.63 -12.66 19.82
C ASP A 191 -12.96 -13.28 18.46
N TYR A 192 -13.01 -12.45 17.41
CA TYR A 192 -13.20 -12.93 16.03
C TYR A 192 -12.06 -13.80 15.55
N LEU A 193 -10.80 -13.40 15.76
CA LEU A 193 -9.63 -14.17 15.33
C LEU A 193 -9.56 -15.54 16.03
N LYS A 194 -9.86 -15.61 17.32
CA LYS A 194 -9.96 -16.88 18.07
C LYS A 194 -11.08 -17.77 17.55
N GLU A 195 -12.22 -17.19 17.15
CA GLU A 195 -13.32 -17.96 16.54
C GLU A 195 -12.94 -18.47 15.14
N LEU A 196 -12.15 -17.70 14.37
CA LEU A 196 -11.67 -18.07 13.04
C LEU A 196 -10.57 -19.13 13.08
N GLU A 197 -9.69 -19.08 14.08
CA GLU A 197 -8.45 -19.87 14.20
C GLU A 197 -8.63 -21.38 13.93
N PRO A 198 -9.62 -22.11 14.50
CA PRO A 198 -9.79 -23.54 14.27
C PRO A 198 -10.08 -23.92 12.80
N TYR A 199 -10.48 -22.95 11.98
CA TYR A 199 -10.85 -23.13 10.58
C TYR A 199 -9.76 -22.69 9.61
N LEU A 200 -8.68 -22.09 10.12
CA LEU A 200 -7.52 -21.70 9.32
C LEU A 200 -6.72 -22.94 8.83
N TRP A 201 -5.85 -22.70 7.86
CA TRP A 201 -4.86 -23.67 7.44
C TRP A 201 -4.12 -24.24 8.68
N ARG A 202 -4.00 -25.57 8.73
CA ARG A 202 -3.47 -26.31 9.90
C ARG A 202 -4.16 -25.98 11.23
N SER A 203 -5.43 -25.64 11.18
CA SER A 203 -6.24 -25.29 12.37
C SER A 203 -5.65 -24.15 13.21
N GLY A 204 -4.89 -23.24 12.59
CA GLY A 204 -4.25 -22.12 13.29
C GLY A 204 -3.03 -22.48 14.15
N GLU A 205 -2.58 -23.75 14.18
CA GLU A 205 -1.38 -24.14 14.94
C GLU A 205 -0.09 -23.47 14.44
N THR A 206 -0.11 -22.95 13.22
CA THR A 206 1.00 -22.21 12.60
C THR A 206 0.49 -21.32 11.50
N TYR A 207 1.17 -20.20 11.29
CA TYR A 207 0.85 -19.19 10.29
C TYR A 207 1.95 -19.07 9.26
N PRO A 208 1.65 -18.77 7.97
CA PRO A 208 2.67 -18.43 6.98
C PRO A 208 3.52 -17.24 7.47
N PRO A 209 4.85 -17.34 7.50
CA PRO A 209 5.69 -16.26 8.01
C PRO A 209 5.88 -15.09 7.03
N THR A 210 5.56 -15.31 5.75
CA THR A 210 5.76 -14.30 4.68
C THR A 210 4.67 -14.38 3.62
N ALA A 211 4.47 -13.29 2.87
CA ALA A 211 3.58 -13.25 1.71
C ALA A 211 3.96 -14.31 0.66
N ASN A 212 5.26 -14.53 0.42
CA ASN A 212 5.72 -15.57 -0.51
C ASN A 212 5.24 -16.97 -0.09
N ARG A 213 5.36 -17.29 1.21
CA ARG A 213 4.88 -18.59 1.72
C ARG A 213 3.37 -18.72 1.61
N LEU A 214 2.63 -17.66 1.90
CA LEU A 214 1.17 -17.63 1.73
C LEU A 214 0.78 -17.86 0.27
N THR A 215 1.46 -17.18 -0.67
CA THR A 215 1.27 -17.33 -2.12
C THR A 215 1.57 -18.75 -2.60
N GLU A 216 2.62 -19.40 -2.09
CA GLU A 216 2.93 -20.80 -2.41
C GLU A 216 1.81 -21.75 -1.96
N LEU A 217 1.25 -21.57 -0.76
CA LEU A 217 0.13 -22.38 -0.27
C LEU A 217 -1.09 -22.26 -1.17
N PHE A 218 -1.36 -21.05 -1.62
CA PHE A 218 -2.46 -20.79 -2.56
C PHE A 218 -2.19 -21.41 -3.94
N ALA A 219 -1.01 -21.22 -4.49
CA ALA A 219 -0.58 -21.76 -5.78
C ALA A 219 -0.67 -23.31 -5.81
N ASN A 220 -0.31 -23.95 -4.71
CA ASN A 220 -0.37 -25.42 -4.55
C ASN A 220 -1.79 -25.94 -4.23
N GLY A 221 -2.79 -25.05 -4.05
CA GLY A 221 -4.17 -25.41 -3.73
C GLY A 221 -4.38 -25.91 -2.29
N GLU A 222 -3.40 -25.70 -1.40
CA GLU A 222 -3.56 -25.98 0.04
C GLU A 222 -4.60 -25.06 0.66
N ILE A 223 -4.60 -23.77 0.25
CA ILE A 223 -5.63 -22.80 0.59
C ILE A 223 -6.35 -22.32 -0.69
N TRP A 224 -7.56 -21.82 -0.56
CA TRP A 224 -8.39 -21.36 -1.68
C TRP A 224 -8.68 -19.86 -1.63
N MET A 225 -8.36 -19.23 -0.50
CA MET A 225 -8.52 -17.80 -0.29
C MET A 225 -7.41 -17.28 0.61
N MET A 226 -6.93 -16.07 0.33
CA MET A 226 -5.89 -15.38 1.09
C MET A 226 -6.03 -13.86 0.98
N PRO A 227 -5.71 -13.09 2.04
CA PRO A 227 -5.52 -11.65 1.95
C PRO A 227 -4.11 -11.35 1.42
N ILE A 228 -3.98 -10.46 0.43
CA ILE A 228 -2.70 -10.18 -0.23
C ILE A 228 -2.78 -8.86 -1.02
N PHE A 229 -1.63 -8.28 -1.35
CA PHE A 229 -1.55 -7.13 -2.25
C PHE A 229 -1.86 -7.51 -3.70
N VAL A 230 -2.58 -6.63 -4.39
CA VAL A 230 -2.97 -6.80 -5.81
C VAL A 230 -1.76 -6.99 -6.70
N SER A 231 -0.64 -6.30 -6.45
CA SER A 231 0.61 -6.48 -7.20
C SER A 231 1.14 -7.91 -7.15
N THR A 232 1.04 -8.59 -6.00
CA THR A 232 1.42 -10.00 -5.86
C THR A 232 0.51 -10.92 -6.68
N ILE A 233 -0.78 -10.63 -6.74
CA ILE A 233 -1.72 -11.39 -7.58
C ILE A 233 -1.35 -11.24 -9.06
N ALA A 234 -1.11 -10.00 -9.50
CA ALA A 234 -0.77 -9.72 -10.89
C ALA A 234 0.56 -10.34 -11.30
N GLU A 235 1.60 -10.22 -10.49
CA GLU A 235 2.91 -10.87 -10.72
C GLU A 235 2.76 -12.38 -10.78
N GLY A 236 1.99 -12.97 -9.86
CA GLY A 236 1.74 -14.40 -9.82
C GLY A 236 0.97 -14.92 -11.04
N LEU A 237 -0.01 -14.17 -11.54
CA LEU A 237 -0.73 -14.49 -12.78
C LEU A 237 0.18 -14.33 -14.00
N ALA A 238 0.94 -13.25 -14.10
CA ALA A 238 1.84 -12.96 -15.22
C ALA A 238 2.97 -13.99 -15.34
N SER A 239 3.51 -14.45 -14.21
CA SER A 239 4.57 -15.48 -14.18
C SER A 239 4.04 -16.91 -14.30
N GLY A 240 2.73 -17.12 -14.22
CA GLY A 240 2.13 -18.46 -14.18
C GLY A 240 2.32 -19.20 -12.86
N LEU A 241 2.74 -18.51 -11.81
CA LEU A 241 2.83 -19.06 -10.45
C LEU A 241 1.42 -19.32 -9.90
N LEU A 242 0.50 -18.38 -10.09
CA LEU A 242 -0.89 -18.52 -9.65
C LEU A 242 -1.75 -19.16 -10.72
N PRO A 243 -2.76 -19.97 -10.34
CA PRO A 243 -3.75 -20.50 -11.27
C PRO A 243 -4.42 -19.38 -12.08
N SER A 244 -4.68 -19.61 -13.35
CA SER A 244 -5.36 -18.63 -14.22
C SER A 244 -6.80 -18.32 -13.78
N SER A 245 -7.40 -19.16 -12.94
CA SER A 245 -8.69 -18.95 -12.29
C SER A 245 -8.62 -18.03 -11.06
N THR A 246 -7.43 -17.54 -10.68
CA THR A 246 -7.28 -16.62 -9.55
C THR A 246 -8.03 -15.33 -9.82
N GLN A 247 -8.83 -14.91 -8.84
CA GLN A 247 -9.59 -13.66 -8.89
C GLN A 247 -9.30 -12.84 -7.63
N ALA A 248 -9.25 -11.53 -7.79
CA ALA A 248 -9.19 -10.59 -6.67
C ALA A 248 -10.58 -10.00 -6.40
N PHE A 249 -10.86 -9.76 -5.12
CA PHE A 249 -12.05 -9.03 -4.70
C PHE A 249 -11.76 -8.21 -3.45
N SER A 250 -12.45 -7.09 -3.29
CA SER A 250 -12.42 -6.28 -2.07
C SER A 250 -13.54 -6.68 -1.11
N LEU A 251 -13.28 -6.50 0.17
CA LEU A 251 -14.33 -6.41 1.19
C LEU A 251 -14.70 -4.93 1.29
N PRO A 252 -15.93 -4.52 0.90
CA PRO A 252 -16.30 -3.12 0.81
C PRO A 252 -16.15 -2.38 2.14
N GLY A 253 -15.46 -1.22 2.11
CA GLY A 253 -15.21 -0.40 3.31
C GLY A 253 -14.22 -1.00 4.31
N VAL A 254 -13.50 -2.06 3.93
CA VAL A 254 -12.59 -2.82 4.81
C VAL A 254 -11.23 -3.10 4.15
N SER A 255 -11.22 -3.51 2.89
CA SER A 255 -9.98 -3.69 2.13
C SER A 255 -9.20 -2.38 2.06
N LEU A 256 -7.86 -2.46 2.10
CA LEU A 256 -7.04 -1.28 2.26
C LEU A 256 -6.55 -0.71 0.93
N ASN A 257 -6.52 0.61 0.85
CA ASN A 257 -5.61 1.34 -0.01
C ASN A 257 -4.49 1.90 0.89
N ASP A 258 -3.28 1.42 0.69
CA ASP A 258 -2.08 1.75 1.45
C ASP A 258 -1.07 2.46 0.53
N PRO A 259 -1.37 3.70 0.10
CA PRO A 259 -0.53 4.44 -0.82
C PRO A 259 0.78 4.83 -0.15
N SER A 260 1.78 5.07 -0.97
CA SER A 260 2.97 5.78 -0.54
C SER A 260 3.22 7.02 -1.40
N PHE A 261 4.06 7.89 -0.89
CA PHE A 261 4.22 9.24 -1.39
C PHE A 261 5.70 9.55 -1.62
N THR A 262 5.94 10.72 -2.21
CA THR A 262 7.27 11.32 -2.27
C THR A 262 7.25 12.69 -1.62
N THR A 263 8.30 13.01 -0.85
CA THR A 263 8.44 14.30 -0.15
C THR A 263 9.83 14.89 -0.35
N ILE A 264 9.92 16.21 -0.18
CA ILE A 264 11.16 16.98 -0.33
C ILE A 264 11.64 17.41 1.04
N PRO A 265 12.87 17.04 1.46
CA PRO A 265 13.47 17.54 2.72
C PRO A 265 13.68 19.05 2.70
N ILE A 266 13.63 19.66 3.91
CA ILE A 266 13.80 21.13 4.06
C ILE A 266 15.16 21.61 3.57
N ASN A 267 16.20 20.78 3.68
CA ASN A 267 17.56 21.11 3.30
C ASN A 267 17.98 20.58 1.92
N ALA A 268 17.02 20.12 1.10
CA ALA A 268 17.30 19.60 -0.24
C ALA A 268 18.22 20.55 -1.04
N SER A 269 19.18 19.98 -1.76
CA SER A 269 20.14 20.74 -2.57
C SER A 269 19.52 21.23 -3.87
N ASN A 270 18.57 20.45 -4.43
CA ASN A 270 17.87 20.76 -5.68
C ASN A 270 16.35 20.55 -5.58
N PRO A 271 15.62 21.38 -4.82
CA PRO A 271 14.16 21.23 -4.68
C PRO A 271 13.40 21.32 -6.02
N ALA A 272 13.91 22.09 -6.98
CA ALA A 272 13.30 22.19 -8.31
C ALA A 272 13.42 20.87 -9.08
N GLY A 273 14.59 20.24 -9.08
CA GLY A 273 14.78 18.90 -9.66
C GLY A 273 13.95 17.84 -8.94
N ALA A 274 13.81 17.94 -7.62
CA ALA A 274 12.94 17.08 -6.83
C ALA A 274 11.46 17.21 -7.22
N MET A 275 10.95 18.44 -7.47
CA MET A 275 9.59 18.66 -7.96
C MET A 275 9.38 18.07 -9.36
N ILE A 276 10.36 18.21 -10.26
CA ILE A 276 10.31 17.58 -11.59
C ILE A 276 10.22 16.06 -11.45
N LEU A 277 11.06 15.47 -10.61
CA LEU A 277 11.04 14.02 -10.34
C LEU A 277 9.69 13.60 -9.75
N ALA A 278 9.18 14.29 -8.72
CA ALA A 278 7.88 14.00 -8.13
C ALA A 278 6.75 14.08 -9.17
N ASN A 279 6.77 15.10 -10.06
CA ASN A 279 5.79 15.23 -11.13
C ASN A 279 5.85 14.07 -12.14
N ILE A 280 7.06 13.61 -12.52
CA ILE A 280 7.22 12.46 -13.41
C ILE A 280 6.65 11.19 -12.77
N LEU A 281 6.95 10.95 -11.49
CA LEU A 281 6.47 9.79 -10.75
C LEU A 281 4.94 9.78 -10.59
N SER A 282 4.33 10.96 -10.46
CA SER A 282 2.88 11.15 -10.34
C SER A 282 2.17 11.30 -11.69
N SER A 283 2.89 11.47 -12.80
CA SER A 283 2.29 11.72 -14.12
C SER A 283 1.55 10.50 -14.67
N PRO A 284 0.58 10.67 -15.60
CA PRO A 284 -0.08 9.56 -16.26
C PRO A 284 0.89 8.58 -16.90
N GLU A 285 1.94 9.06 -17.56
CA GLU A 285 2.97 8.22 -18.21
C GLU A 285 3.78 7.43 -17.16
N GLY A 286 4.17 8.08 -16.06
CA GLY A 286 4.89 7.44 -14.96
C GLY A 286 4.05 6.36 -14.28
N GLN A 287 2.79 6.67 -14.02
CA GLN A 287 1.83 5.72 -13.43
C GLN A 287 1.52 4.55 -14.38
N LEU A 288 1.34 4.82 -15.68
CA LEU A 288 1.14 3.79 -16.68
C LEU A 288 2.36 2.86 -16.80
N GLN A 289 3.56 3.45 -16.82
CA GLN A 289 4.79 2.64 -16.95
C GLN A 289 4.99 1.71 -15.76
N LYS A 290 4.79 2.20 -14.52
CA LYS A 290 4.93 1.35 -13.34
C LYS A 290 3.79 0.33 -13.19
N PHE A 291 2.61 0.59 -13.75
CA PHE A 291 1.47 -0.33 -13.73
C PHE A 291 1.71 -1.59 -14.58
N LYS A 292 2.55 -1.54 -15.61
CA LYS A 292 2.86 -2.69 -16.46
C LYS A 292 3.43 -3.85 -15.63
N PRO A 293 2.83 -5.07 -15.68
CA PRO A 293 3.27 -6.21 -14.87
C PRO A 293 4.72 -6.66 -15.15
N ASP A 294 5.22 -6.40 -16.35
CA ASP A 294 6.58 -6.70 -16.77
C ASP A 294 7.60 -5.62 -16.37
N VAL A 295 7.14 -4.50 -15.80
CA VAL A 295 7.98 -3.41 -15.26
C VAL A 295 7.98 -3.46 -13.73
N TRP A 296 6.85 -3.16 -13.11
CA TRP A 296 6.71 -3.23 -11.65
C TRP A 296 5.39 -3.89 -11.24
N GLY A 297 4.28 -3.63 -11.97
CA GLY A 297 2.96 -4.15 -11.63
C GLY A 297 2.27 -3.38 -10.51
N ASP A 298 2.72 -2.16 -10.19
CA ASP A 298 2.10 -1.35 -9.16
C ASP A 298 0.90 -0.57 -9.72
N PRO A 299 -0.31 -0.71 -9.12
CA PRO A 299 -1.51 -0.04 -9.61
C PRO A 299 -1.40 1.48 -9.57
N PRO A 300 -2.07 2.19 -10.50
CA PRO A 300 -2.11 3.64 -10.46
C PRO A 300 -2.93 4.15 -9.27
N LEU A 301 -2.49 5.24 -8.66
CA LEU A 301 -3.24 5.97 -7.63
C LEU A 301 -4.06 7.13 -8.23
N LEU A 302 -3.73 7.54 -9.46
CA LEU A 302 -4.49 8.55 -10.19
C LEU A 302 -5.87 8.03 -10.65
N ASP A 303 -6.76 8.97 -10.96
CA ASP A 303 -8.05 8.68 -11.59
C ASP A 303 -7.86 8.50 -13.11
N VAL A 304 -7.90 7.24 -13.56
CA VAL A 304 -7.72 6.90 -14.99
C VAL A 304 -8.74 7.59 -15.90
N GLN A 305 -9.88 8.05 -15.37
CA GLN A 305 -10.87 8.80 -16.17
C GLN A 305 -10.43 10.24 -16.45
N LYS A 306 -9.52 10.79 -15.63
CA LYS A 306 -8.98 12.14 -15.80
C LYS A 306 -7.73 12.20 -16.69
N VAL A 307 -7.07 11.04 -16.95
CA VAL A 307 -5.86 11.04 -17.78
C VAL A 307 -6.18 11.42 -19.23
N PRO A 308 -5.20 11.90 -20.02
CA PRO A 308 -5.38 12.21 -21.43
C PRO A 308 -6.04 11.07 -22.19
N ALA A 309 -6.99 11.40 -23.07
CA ALA A 309 -7.83 10.41 -23.76
C ALA A 309 -7.02 9.39 -24.56
N GLU A 310 -5.84 9.78 -25.06
CA GLU A 310 -4.90 8.93 -25.78
C GLU A 310 -4.26 7.86 -24.90
N LEU A 311 -4.11 8.08 -23.59
CA LEU A 311 -3.54 7.11 -22.65
C LEU A 311 -4.58 6.16 -22.04
N GLN A 312 -5.86 6.53 -22.00
CA GLN A 312 -6.91 5.68 -21.40
C GLN A 312 -6.97 4.26 -22.02
N PRO A 313 -6.86 4.08 -23.35
CA PRO A 313 -6.80 2.74 -23.93
C PRO A 313 -5.57 1.93 -23.49
N GLU A 314 -4.45 2.59 -23.23
CA GLU A 314 -3.24 1.91 -22.75
C GLU A 314 -3.40 1.42 -21.30
N PHE A 315 -3.98 2.25 -20.41
CA PHE A 315 -4.36 1.81 -19.06
C PHE A 315 -5.31 0.63 -19.08
N ALA A 316 -6.36 0.68 -19.93
CA ALA A 316 -7.31 -0.43 -20.08
C ALA A 316 -6.64 -1.71 -20.61
N ALA A 317 -5.69 -1.60 -21.53
CA ALA A 317 -4.94 -2.73 -22.06
C ALA A 317 -4.03 -3.37 -20.98
N VAL A 318 -3.40 -2.55 -20.14
CA VAL A 318 -2.61 -3.04 -18.98
C VAL A 318 -3.52 -3.71 -17.97
N GLU A 319 -4.64 -3.07 -17.59
CA GLU A 319 -5.61 -3.64 -16.63
C GLU A 319 -6.16 -4.99 -17.10
N SER A 320 -6.46 -5.12 -18.39
CA SER A 320 -6.90 -6.39 -19.00
C SER A 320 -5.85 -7.52 -18.85
N ARG A 321 -4.57 -7.18 -18.96
CA ARG A 321 -3.45 -8.12 -18.75
C ARG A 321 -3.20 -8.41 -17.28
N TYR A 322 -3.53 -7.46 -16.43
CA TYR A 322 -3.35 -7.54 -15.00
C TYR A 322 -4.24 -8.62 -14.35
N GLY A 323 -5.39 -8.89 -14.97
CA GLY A 323 -6.34 -9.90 -14.50
C GLY A 323 -7.11 -9.51 -13.23
N VAL A 324 -7.02 -8.23 -12.83
CA VAL A 324 -7.64 -7.71 -11.60
C VAL A 324 -8.39 -6.42 -11.92
N PRO A 325 -9.66 -6.27 -11.52
CA PRO A 325 -10.47 -5.07 -11.81
C PRO A 325 -10.10 -3.91 -10.88
N ILE A 326 -8.98 -3.23 -11.17
CA ILE A 326 -8.42 -2.16 -10.32
C ILE A 326 -9.45 -1.06 -10.04
N LYS A 327 -10.23 -0.66 -11.05
CA LYS A 327 -11.26 0.37 -10.89
C LYS A 327 -12.31 0.02 -9.83
N ASP A 328 -12.75 -1.23 -9.79
CA ASP A 328 -13.74 -1.69 -8.81
C ASP A 328 -13.10 -1.82 -7.43
N LEU A 329 -11.88 -2.35 -7.35
CA LEU A 329 -11.13 -2.48 -6.11
C LEU A 329 -10.84 -1.10 -5.50
N SER A 330 -10.38 -0.12 -6.29
CA SER A 330 -10.04 1.21 -5.78
C SER A 330 -11.23 1.94 -5.16
N ARG A 331 -12.45 1.73 -5.68
CA ARG A 331 -13.68 2.33 -5.16
C ARG A 331 -14.04 1.78 -3.77
N ASP A 332 -13.79 0.51 -3.52
CA ASP A 332 -14.28 -0.22 -2.35
C ASP A 332 -13.23 -0.31 -1.23
N THR A 333 -12.04 0.27 -1.44
CA THR A 333 -10.94 0.27 -0.46
C THR A 333 -10.93 1.55 0.39
N VAL A 334 -10.36 1.44 1.59
CA VAL A 334 -10.27 2.51 2.58
C VAL A 334 -8.82 2.75 3.00
N PRO A 335 -8.48 3.97 3.47
CA PRO A 335 -7.11 4.30 3.87
C PRO A 335 -6.64 3.51 5.09
N VAL A 336 -5.32 3.43 5.23
CA VAL A 336 -4.65 3.07 6.49
C VAL A 336 -4.78 4.22 7.49
N VAL A 337 -5.08 3.90 8.74
CA VAL A 337 -5.20 4.86 9.84
C VAL A 337 -3.89 5.00 10.61
N ASN A 338 -3.91 5.80 11.69
CA ASN A 338 -2.75 6.04 12.56
C ASN A 338 -2.02 4.74 12.92
N ALA A 339 -0.70 4.73 12.77
CA ALA A 339 0.16 3.57 12.93
C ALA A 339 0.07 2.91 14.33
N GLU A 340 -0.28 3.68 15.38
CA GLU A 340 -0.47 3.14 16.73
C GLU A 340 -1.50 2.01 16.77
N TYR A 341 -2.54 2.06 15.92
CA TYR A 341 -3.49 0.95 15.82
C TYR A 341 -2.80 -0.33 15.35
N THR A 342 -1.95 -0.26 14.34
CA THR A 342 -1.19 -1.41 13.83
C THR A 342 -0.26 -1.96 14.90
N ILE A 343 0.53 -1.11 15.55
CA ILE A 343 1.48 -1.50 16.62
C ILE A 343 0.75 -2.24 17.75
N ARG A 344 -0.37 -1.72 18.21
CA ARG A 344 -1.15 -2.34 19.29
C ARG A 344 -1.83 -3.64 18.86
N LEU A 345 -2.28 -3.73 17.60
CA LEU A 345 -2.83 -4.98 17.06
C LEU A 345 -1.77 -6.07 17.03
N GLU A 346 -0.56 -5.77 16.58
CA GLU A 346 0.57 -6.70 16.56
C GLU A 346 0.92 -7.21 17.95
N GLN A 347 1.12 -6.30 18.91
CA GLN A 347 1.41 -6.65 20.31
C GLN A 347 0.32 -7.50 20.96
N ALA A 348 -0.93 -7.16 20.68
CA ALA A 348 -2.06 -7.93 21.20
C ALA A 348 -2.19 -9.30 20.51
N TRP A 349 -1.88 -9.40 19.22
CA TRP A 349 -1.87 -10.67 18.49
C TRP A 349 -0.82 -11.63 19.08
N GLU A 350 0.41 -11.17 19.28
CA GLU A 350 1.49 -11.97 19.88
C GLU A 350 1.14 -12.54 21.26
N THR A 351 0.27 -11.85 22.01
CA THR A 351 -0.10 -12.26 23.37
C THR A 351 -1.40 -13.06 23.45
N GLN A 352 -2.29 -12.95 22.47
CA GLN A 352 -3.64 -13.51 22.52
C GLN A 352 -3.89 -14.62 21.51
N ILE A 353 -3.14 -14.65 20.42
CA ILE A 353 -3.20 -15.69 19.40
C ILE A 353 -1.88 -16.48 19.51
N PRO A 354 -1.90 -17.76 19.83
CA PRO A 354 -0.70 -18.58 20.10
C PRO A 354 0.13 -18.93 18.87
#